data_6be90192a818265122fcebef440ac54b
#
_entry.id   6be90192a818265122fcebef440ac54b
#
_cell.length_a   1.000
_cell.length_b   1.000
_cell.length_c   1.000
_cell.angle_alpha   90.00
_cell.angle_beta   90.00
_cell.angle_gamma   90.00
#
_symmetry.space_group_name_H-M   'P 1'
#
loop_
_entity.id
_entity.type
_entity.pdbx_description
1 polymer ?
#
loop_
_entity_poly.entity_id
_entity_poly.type
_entity_poly.pdbx_seq_one_letter_code
_entity_poly.pdbx_strand_id
1 'polypeptide(L)'
;LKKYFKGKTVITAEDPNLRSEKDLRSIGFQDVRRLPHSKSINIGDIKVTFYNFGLFLTDSAIVIEAGGTTILNANDAKIAGWPLKKIVRDHGPIDFALRSHSSANTRVCYKIPGDKSFVSDDREHYFRSFKLFMDAVKPKFAVPFASNHCHLNDDVIKFNSYISNPIELRDYVE
;
A
#
# COMPACT_ATOMS: atom_id res chain seq x y z
N LEU A 1 19.51 -10.70 8.97
CA LEU A 1 18.08 -11.00 8.94
C LEU A 1 17.78 -12.33 9.63
N LYS A 2 18.35 -13.48 9.19
CA LYS A 2 18.10 -14.83 9.77
C LYS A 2 18.19 -14.87 11.31
N LYS A 3 19.15 -14.16 11.93
CA LYS A 3 19.35 -14.14 13.40
C LYS A 3 18.13 -13.57 14.15
N TYR A 4 17.48 -12.53 13.59
CA TYR A 4 16.38 -11.82 14.25
C TYR A 4 15.02 -12.44 13.99
N PHE A 5 14.86 -13.19 12.90
CA PHE A 5 13.58 -13.76 12.46
C PHE A 5 13.48 -15.28 12.60
N LYS A 6 14.53 -15.93 13.19
CA LYS A 6 14.51 -17.37 13.45
C LYS A 6 13.30 -17.74 14.33
N GLY A 7 12.51 -18.69 13.87
CA GLY A 7 11.33 -19.17 14.59
C GLY A 7 10.12 -18.22 14.56
N LYS A 8 10.17 -17.14 13.76
CA LYS A 8 9.01 -16.25 13.58
C LYS A 8 8.13 -16.75 12.44
N THR A 9 6.83 -16.67 12.65
CA THR A 9 5.82 -16.85 11.59
C THR A 9 5.74 -15.61 10.76
N VAL A 10 5.75 -15.74 9.44
CA VAL A 10 5.45 -14.66 8.49
C VAL A 10 4.08 -14.90 7.87
N ILE A 11 3.26 -13.89 7.86
CA ILE A 11 1.94 -13.94 7.23
C ILE A 11 1.98 -13.04 6.01
N THR A 12 1.59 -13.57 4.86
CA THR A 12 1.52 -12.84 3.59
C THR A 12 0.13 -12.92 3.00
N ALA A 13 -0.21 -11.97 2.15
CA ALA A 13 -1.32 -12.13 1.25
C ALA A 13 -1.08 -13.34 0.31
N GLU A 14 -2.14 -14.01 -0.08
CA GLU A 14 -2.05 -15.07 -1.08
C GLU A 14 -1.61 -14.50 -2.42
N ASP A 15 -0.53 -15.07 -2.96
CA ASP A 15 0.02 -14.74 -4.27
C ASP A 15 -0.14 -15.97 -5.17
N PRO A 16 -0.86 -15.89 -6.30
CA PRO A 16 -1.07 -17.01 -7.21
C PRO A 16 0.23 -17.65 -7.70
N ASN A 17 1.29 -16.86 -7.82
CA ASN A 17 2.60 -17.32 -8.30
C ASN A 17 3.49 -17.87 -7.17
N LEU A 18 3.04 -17.83 -5.93
CA LEU A 18 3.81 -18.22 -4.73
C LEU A 18 5.15 -17.48 -4.61
N ARG A 19 5.28 -16.31 -5.23
CA ARG A 19 6.55 -15.58 -5.29
C ARG A 19 6.98 -15.13 -3.90
N SER A 20 6.10 -14.46 -3.18
CA SER A 20 6.40 -13.97 -1.82
C SER A 20 6.77 -15.12 -0.87
N GLU A 21 6.08 -16.26 -0.95
CA GLU A 21 6.41 -17.43 -0.13
C GLU A 21 7.79 -18.00 -0.50
N LYS A 22 8.08 -18.17 -1.81
CA LYS A 22 9.36 -18.69 -2.27
C LYS A 22 10.52 -17.79 -1.83
N ASP A 23 10.37 -16.49 -2.00
CA ASP A 23 11.38 -15.51 -1.61
C ASP A 23 11.63 -15.53 -0.09
N LEU A 24 10.57 -15.54 0.72
CA LEU A 24 10.69 -15.61 2.17
C LEU A 24 11.36 -16.92 2.64
N ARG A 25 10.99 -18.05 2.05
CA ARG A 25 11.62 -19.34 2.36
C ARG A 25 13.08 -19.37 1.95
N SER A 26 13.44 -18.77 0.80
CA SER A 26 14.82 -18.71 0.32
C SER A 26 15.74 -17.93 1.26
N ILE A 27 15.24 -16.91 1.93
CA ILE A 27 15.98 -16.12 2.92
C ILE A 27 15.91 -16.72 4.35
N GLY A 28 15.22 -17.87 4.51
CA GLY A 28 15.30 -18.72 5.70
C GLY A 28 14.12 -18.68 6.65
N PHE A 29 12.99 -18.10 6.26
CA PHE A 29 11.75 -18.29 7.04
C PHE A 29 11.21 -19.70 6.86
N GLN A 30 10.93 -20.38 7.96
CA GLN A 30 10.40 -21.75 7.96
C GLN A 30 8.87 -21.77 7.99
N ASP A 31 8.26 -20.89 8.78
CA ASP A 31 6.80 -20.79 8.90
C ASP A 31 6.31 -19.55 8.12
N VAL A 32 5.88 -19.80 6.89
CA VAL A 32 5.26 -18.78 6.01
C VAL A 32 3.83 -19.21 5.74
N ARG A 33 2.87 -18.39 6.18
CA ARG A 33 1.44 -18.64 6.05
C ARG A 33 0.83 -17.67 5.06
N ARG A 34 0.15 -18.19 4.05
CA ARG A 34 -0.58 -17.40 3.07
C ARG A 34 -2.03 -17.22 3.51
N LEU A 35 -2.50 -16.00 3.46
CA LEU A 35 -3.88 -15.68 3.80
C LEU A 35 -4.67 -15.40 2.53
N PRO A 36 -5.72 -16.19 2.23
CA PRO A 36 -6.58 -15.96 1.08
C PRO A 36 -7.28 -14.61 1.14
N HIS A 37 -7.68 -14.10 -0.02
CA HIS A 37 -8.42 -12.85 -0.17
C HIS A 37 -9.60 -12.78 0.81
N SER A 38 -9.70 -11.69 1.56
CA SER A 38 -10.74 -11.40 2.56
C SER A 38 -10.84 -12.41 3.72
N LYS A 39 -9.84 -13.25 3.91
CA LYS A 39 -9.75 -14.11 5.09
C LYS A 39 -8.91 -13.46 6.17
N SER A 40 -9.30 -13.74 7.41
CA SER A 40 -8.64 -13.19 8.60
C SER A 40 -7.90 -14.27 9.37
N ILE A 41 -6.86 -13.84 10.09
CA ILE A 41 -6.15 -14.64 11.09
C ILE A 41 -6.06 -13.85 12.39
N ASN A 42 -6.18 -14.53 13.52
CA ASN A 42 -5.92 -13.94 14.83
C ASN A 42 -4.51 -14.25 15.29
N ILE A 43 -3.83 -13.23 15.79
CA ILE A 43 -2.49 -13.32 16.39
C ILE A 43 -2.63 -12.71 17.80
N GLY A 44 -2.92 -13.54 18.79
CA GLY A 44 -3.37 -13.05 20.09
C GLY A 44 -4.66 -12.24 19.92
N ASP A 45 -4.67 -11.02 20.43
CA ASP A 45 -5.83 -10.11 20.37
C ASP A 45 -5.87 -9.26 19.10
N ILE A 46 -4.95 -9.52 18.15
CA ILE A 46 -4.88 -8.80 16.88
C ILE A 46 -5.51 -9.65 15.78
N LYS A 47 -6.49 -9.11 15.07
CA LYS A 47 -7.07 -9.72 13.87
C LYS A 47 -6.50 -9.03 12.64
N VAL A 48 -5.99 -9.82 11.69
CA VAL A 48 -5.39 -9.36 10.44
C VAL A 48 -6.14 -9.93 9.27
N THR A 49 -6.50 -9.07 8.31
CA THR A 49 -7.20 -9.45 7.07
C THR A 49 -6.50 -8.85 5.87
N PHE A 50 -6.24 -9.67 4.84
CA PHE A 50 -5.70 -9.19 3.55
C PHE A 50 -6.78 -9.10 2.49
N TYR A 51 -6.72 -8.05 1.68
CA TYR A 51 -7.55 -7.85 0.51
C TYR A 51 -6.67 -7.74 -0.73
N ASN A 52 -6.60 -8.81 -1.50
CA ASN A 52 -5.82 -8.84 -2.75
C ASN A 52 -6.60 -8.16 -3.86
N PHE A 53 -5.92 -7.43 -4.71
CA PHE A 53 -6.52 -6.77 -5.86
C PHE A 53 -5.47 -6.55 -6.97
N GLY A 54 -5.92 -5.93 -8.08
CA GLY A 54 -5.12 -5.80 -9.29
C GLY A 54 -5.37 -6.93 -10.28
N LEU A 55 -4.95 -6.72 -11.52
CA LEU A 55 -5.24 -7.63 -12.64
C LEU A 55 -4.67 -9.04 -12.41
N PHE A 56 -3.57 -9.15 -11.66
CA PHE A 56 -2.91 -10.42 -11.34
C PHE A 56 -2.91 -10.73 -9.83
N LEU A 57 -3.72 -10.02 -9.04
CA LEU A 57 -3.79 -10.16 -7.58
C LEU A 57 -2.40 -10.06 -6.89
N THR A 58 -1.53 -9.22 -7.44
CA THR A 58 -0.15 -9.06 -6.97
C THR A 58 0.00 -7.95 -5.95
N ASP A 59 -1.06 -7.23 -5.66
CA ASP A 59 -1.09 -6.15 -4.70
C ASP A 59 -2.15 -6.41 -3.63
N SER A 60 -2.00 -5.81 -2.45
CA SER A 60 -2.92 -6.04 -1.34
C SER A 60 -3.02 -4.85 -0.40
N ALA A 61 -4.22 -4.68 0.17
CA ALA A 61 -4.44 -3.88 1.36
C ALA A 61 -4.54 -4.80 2.58
N ILE A 62 -4.14 -4.29 3.74
CA ILE A 62 -4.24 -4.99 5.00
C ILE A 62 -5.15 -4.23 5.95
N VAL A 63 -6.05 -4.94 6.62
CA VAL A 63 -6.83 -4.43 7.75
C VAL A 63 -6.33 -5.08 9.02
N ILE A 64 -6.07 -4.27 10.03
CA ILE A 64 -5.63 -4.70 11.36
C ILE A 64 -6.65 -4.19 12.38
N GLU A 65 -7.22 -5.11 13.15
CA GLU A 65 -8.16 -4.82 14.22
C GLU A 65 -7.54 -5.24 15.56
N ALA A 66 -7.35 -4.29 16.47
CA ALA A 66 -6.72 -4.53 17.76
C ALA A 66 -7.21 -3.51 18.82
N GLY A 67 -7.57 -3.97 20.01
CA GLY A 67 -7.93 -3.11 21.13
C GLY A 67 -9.07 -2.10 20.83
N GLY A 68 -10.02 -2.47 19.98
CA GLY A 68 -11.11 -1.60 19.54
C GLY A 68 -10.71 -0.57 18.47
N THR A 69 -9.50 -0.66 17.94
CA THR A 69 -9.00 0.21 16.87
C THR A 69 -8.90 -0.56 15.55
N THR A 70 -9.35 0.05 14.47
CA THR A 70 -9.29 -0.51 13.11
C THR A 70 -8.37 0.33 12.23
N ILE A 71 -7.35 -0.30 11.65
CA ILE A 71 -6.37 0.30 10.77
C ILE A 71 -6.51 -0.31 9.38
N LEU A 72 -6.75 0.52 8.37
CA LEU A 72 -6.67 0.15 6.96
C LEU A 72 -5.36 0.67 6.37
N ASN A 73 -4.44 -0.22 6.06
CA ASN A 73 -3.24 0.12 5.33
C ASN A 73 -3.38 -0.29 3.86
N ALA A 74 -3.63 0.68 3.01
CA ALA A 74 -3.69 0.50 1.56
C ALA A 74 -2.33 0.70 0.88
N ASN A 75 -1.33 1.26 1.59
CA ASN A 75 0.00 1.51 1.05
C ASN A 75 -0.06 2.25 -0.30
N ASP A 76 0.62 1.76 -1.34
CA ASP A 76 0.55 2.25 -2.71
C ASP A 76 -0.50 1.52 -3.57
N ALA A 77 -1.22 0.62 -2.96
CA ALA A 77 -2.30 -0.12 -3.59
C ALA A 77 -3.41 0.81 -4.10
N LYS A 78 -3.73 0.71 -5.39
CA LYS A 78 -4.73 1.57 -6.04
C LYS A 78 -6.15 1.02 -5.87
N ILE A 79 -6.48 0.56 -4.67
CA ILE A 79 -7.80 0.04 -4.37
C ILE A 79 -8.85 1.16 -4.37
N ALA A 80 -9.95 0.94 -5.08
CA ALA A 80 -11.03 1.91 -5.23
C ALA A 80 -12.36 1.22 -5.53
N GLY A 81 -13.43 1.96 -5.61
CA GLY A 81 -14.75 1.46 -6.04
C GLY A 81 -15.32 0.38 -5.14
N TRP A 82 -15.87 -0.66 -5.74
CA TRP A 82 -16.55 -1.74 -5.01
C TRP A 82 -15.65 -2.51 -4.03
N PRO A 83 -14.40 -2.86 -4.37
CA PRO A 83 -13.50 -3.52 -3.40
C PRO A 83 -13.25 -2.69 -2.14
N LEU A 84 -13.05 -1.38 -2.29
CA LEU A 84 -12.87 -0.49 -1.16
C LEU A 84 -14.15 -0.38 -0.30
N LYS A 85 -15.31 -0.25 -0.95
CA LYS A 85 -16.61 -0.24 -0.25
C LYS A 85 -16.84 -1.53 0.54
N LYS A 86 -16.41 -2.68 -0.01
CA LYS A 86 -16.47 -3.97 0.68
C LYS A 86 -15.63 -3.95 1.96
N ILE A 87 -14.39 -3.45 1.92
CA ILE A 87 -13.53 -3.36 3.11
C ILE A 87 -14.21 -2.51 4.19
N VAL A 88 -14.69 -1.32 3.82
CA VAL A 88 -15.36 -0.42 4.77
C VAL A 88 -16.61 -1.05 5.37
N ARG A 89 -17.39 -1.77 4.58
CA ARG A 89 -18.58 -2.49 5.08
C ARG A 89 -18.21 -3.62 6.05
N ASP A 90 -17.15 -4.35 5.74
CA ASP A 90 -16.76 -5.56 6.50
C ASP A 90 -16.02 -5.21 7.81
N HIS A 91 -15.37 -4.02 7.89
CA HIS A 91 -14.48 -3.63 9.00
C HIS A 91 -14.74 -2.25 9.58
N GLY A 92 -15.62 -1.43 8.98
CA GLY A 92 -15.88 -0.08 9.46
C GLY A 92 -16.55 -0.03 10.84
N PRO A 93 -16.40 1.07 11.58
CA PRO A 93 -15.64 2.29 11.19
C PRO A 93 -14.13 2.08 11.20
N ILE A 94 -13.43 2.81 10.32
CA ILE A 94 -11.96 2.79 10.23
C ILE A 94 -11.39 3.95 11.05
N ASP A 95 -10.52 3.67 12.01
CA ASP A 95 -9.86 4.73 12.80
C ASP A 95 -8.71 5.36 12.02
N PHE A 96 -7.83 4.54 11.43
CA PHE A 96 -6.68 5.01 10.68
C PHE A 96 -6.70 4.44 9.27
N ALA A 97 -6.59 5.30 8.26
CA ALA A 97 -6.40 4.88 6.88
C ALA A 97 -5.06 5.41 6.34
N LEU A 98 -4.18 4.49 5.94
CA LEU A 98 -2.85 4.77 5.41
C LEU A 98 -2.86 4.58 3.91
N ARG A 99 -2.41 5.59 3.15
CA ARG A 99 -2.36 5.55 1.69
C ARG A 99 -1.21 6.39 1.14
N SER A 100 -0.67 5.95 0.02
CA SER A 100 0.31 6.73 -0.72
C SER A 100 -0.30 8.03 -1.28
N HIS A 101 0.50 9.07 -1.32
CA HIS A 101 0.08 10.42 -1.73
C HIS A 101 0.97 11.01 -2.82
N SER A 102 1.96 10.27 -3.29
CA SER A 102 2.92 10.72 -4.29
C SER A 102 3.21 9.62 -5.30
N SER A 103 3.82 10.00 -6.40
CA SER A 103 4.22 9.11 -7.47
C SER A 103 5.32 8.14 -7.03
N ALA A 104 5.14 6.86 -7.34
CA ALA A 104 6.20 5.85 -7.32
C ALA A 104 6.29 5.18 -8.70
N ASN A 105 6.22 5.98 -9.78
CA ASN A 105 6.12 5.45 -11.12
C ASN A 105 7.48 4.89 -11.57
N THR A 106 7.49 3.62 -11.95
CA THR A 106 8.69 2.92 -12.47
C THR A 106 9.26 3.57 -13.72
N ARG A 107 8.46 4.25 -14.54
CA ARG A 107 8.94 4.96 -15.74
C ARG A 107 9.83 6.16 -15.44
N VAL A 108 9.72 6.72 -14.23
CA VAL A 108 10.64 7.74 -13.73
C VAL A 108 11.98 7.12 -13.33
N CYS A 109 11.97 5.86 -12.92
CA CYS A 109 13.17 5.14 -12.45
C CYS A 109 13.97 4.50 -13.60
N TYR A 110 13.35 4.29 -14.78
CA TYR A 110 13.98 3.58 -15.90
C TYR A 110 13.84 4.37 -17.18
N LYS A 111 14.98 4.67 -17.80
CA LYS A 111 15.01 5.25 -19.14
C LYS A 111 14.81 4.15 -20.17
N ILE A 112 13.71 4.17 -20.88
CA ILE A 112 13.47 3.25 -22.00
C ILE A 112 13.93 3.93 -23.29
N PRO A 113 14.96 3.41 -23.99
CA PRO A 113 15.42 3.97 -25.24
C PRO A 113 14.27 4.06 -26.27
N GLY A 114 14.07 5.24 -26.83
CA GLY A 114 13.01 5.48 -27.82
C GLY A 114 11.61 5.76 -27.27
N ASP A 115 11.38 5.62 -25.97
CA ASP A 115 10.10 5.98 -25.35
C ASP A 115 10.00 7.51 -25.26
N LYS A 116 9.07 8.08 -26.05
CA LYS A 116 8.73 9.51 -26.03
C LYS A 116 7.51 9.79 -25.12
N SER A 117 6.94 8.77 -24.51
CA SER A 117 5.79 8.96 -23.62
C SER A 117 6.23 9.69 -22.35
N PHE A 118 5.80 10.92 -22.22
CA PHE A 118 5.93 11.68 -20.99
C PHE A 118 4.87 11.14 -20.01
N VAL A 119 5.31 10.59 -18.90
CA VAL A 119 4.41 10.29 -17.80
C VAL A 119 4.24 11.58 -17.00
N SER A 120 3.18 12.28 -17.27
CA SER A 120 2.74 13.36 -16.39
C SER A 120 2.26 12.74 -15.09
N ASP A 121 3.14 12.65 -14.10
CA ASP A 121 2.74 12.41 -12.73
C ASP A 121 2.29 13.75 -12.15
N ASP A 122 1.09 14.12 -12.51
CA ASP A 122 0.44 15.31 -11.97
C ASP A 122 0.23 15.14 -10.45
N ARG A 123 0.91 15.98 -9.67
CA ARG A 123 0.77 16.05 -8.21
C ARG A 123 -0.70 16.15 -7.79
N GLU A 124 -1.47 16.95 -8.50
CA GLU A 124 -2.90 17.10 -8.27
C GLU A 124 -3.68 15.80 -8.46
N HIS A 125 -3.27 14.95 -9.41
CA HIS A 125 -3.88 13.63 -9.59
C HIS A 125 -3.71 12.75 -8.34
N TYR A 126 -2.53 12.75 -7.74
CA TYR A 126 -2.28 11.97 -6.51
C TYR A 126 -3.05 12.54 -5.32
N PHE A 127 -3.11 13.84 -5.17
CA PHE A 127 -3.89 14.51 -4.13
C PHE A 127 -5.38 14.22 -4.26
N ARG A 128 -5.91 14.35 -5.47
CA ARG A 128 -7.31 13.99 -5.76
C ARG A 128 -7.59 12.52 -5.48
N SER A 129 -6.68 11.62 -5.88
CA SER A 129 -6.82 10.18 -5.64
C SER A 129 -6.79 9.85 -4.13
N PHE A 130 -5.93 10.52 -3.37
CA PHE A 130 -5.89 10.39 -1.91
C PHE A 130 -7.20 10.88 -1.30
N LYS A 131 -7.65 12.09 -1.67
CA LYS A 131 -8.90 12.66 -1.16
C LYS A 131 -10.10 11.76 -1.46
N LEU A 132 -10.26 11.29 -2.70
CA LEU A 132 -11.35 10.40 -3.07
C LEU A 132 -11.36 9.08 -2.26
N PHE A 133 -10.17 8.55 -1.96
CA PHE A 133 -10.06 7.39 -1.11
C PHE A 133 -10.50 7.70 0.31
N MET A 134 -10.04 8.80 0.90
CA MET A 134 -10.40 9.19 2.26
C MET A 134 -11.89 9.54 2.37
N ASP A 135 -12.47 10.20 1.37
CA ASP A 135 -13.91 10.48 1.29
C ASP A 135 -14.76 9.18 1.26
N ALA A 136 -14.24 8.14 0.61
CA ALA A 136 -14.91 6.83 0.54
C ALA A 136 -14.77 6.02 1.84
N VAL A 137 -13.63 6.09 2.51
CA VAL A 137 -13.34 5.36 3.76
C VAL A 137 -13.88 6.09 4.97
N LYS A 138 -13.81 7.42 4.99
CA LYS A 138 -14.17 8.31 6.11
C LYS A 138 -13.48 7.91 7.41
N PRO A 139 -12.14 7.77 7.42
CA PRO A 139 -11.42 7.37 8.61
C PRO A 139 -11.42 8.51 9.64
N LYS A 140 -11.20 8.16 10.90
CA LYS A 140 -10.97 9.15 11.96
C LYS A 140 -9.66 9.92 11.75
N PHE A 141 -8.63 9.21 11.25
CA PHE A 141 -7.33 9.80 10.92
C PHE A 141 -6.88 9.33 9.54
N ALA A 142 -6.64 10.29 8.64
CA ALA A 142 -6.05 10.07 7.32
C ALA A 142 -4.53 10.18 7.43
N VAL A 143 -3.79 9.14 7.03
CA VAL A 143 -2.33 9.07 7.18
C VAL A 143 -1.67 8.99 5.81
N PRO A 144 -0.97 10.05 5.35
CA PRO A 144 -0.10 9.99 4.19
C PRO A 144 1.05 9.00 4.46
N PHE A 145 1.18 7.97 3.62
CA PHE A 145 2.10 6.85 3.86
C PHE A 145 2.78 6.40 2.56
N ALA A 146 3.98 5.81 2.67
CA ALA A 146 4.69 5.12 1.60
C ALA A 146 4.93 5.93 0.31
N SER A 147 5.31 7.22 0.42
CA SER A 147 5.58 8.05 -0.76
C SER A 147 6.68 9.09 -0.54
N ASN A 148 7.41 8.97 0.55
CA ASN A 148 8.54 9.86 0.82
C ASN A 148 9.80 9.32 0.14
N HIS A 149 10.06 9.80 -1.06
CA HIS A 149 11.24 9.45 -1.84
C HIS A 149 11.78 10.68 -2.56
N CYS A 150 13.02 10.62 -3.01
CA CYS A 150 13.59 11.60 -3.94
C CYS A 150 14.45 10.88 -4.97
N HIS A 151 14.53 11.47 -6.15
CA HIS A 151 15.39 11.00 -7.22
C HIS A 151 16.76 11.68 -7.10
N LEU A 152 17.82 10.88 -7.04
CA LEU A 152 19.19 11.37 -6.87
C LEU A 152 20.01 11.29 -8.17
N ASN A 153 19.56 10.55 -9.17
CA ASN A 153 20.24 10.42 -10.45
C ASN A 153 19.95 11.65 -11.33
N ASP A 154 20.97 12.20 -11.98
CA ASP A 154 20.90 13.42 -12.81
C ASP A 154 19.85 13.33 -13.92
N ASP A 155 19.64 12.15 -14.51
CA ASP A 155 18.64 11.94 -15.57
C ASP A 155 17.20 12.12 -15.08
N VAL A 156 16.94 11.89 -13.80
CA VAL A 156 15.60 11.86 -13.20
C VAL A 156 15.38 12.87 -12.06
N ILE A 157 16.42 13.58 -11.63
CA ILE A 157 16.35 14.57 -10.53
C ILE A 157 15.30 15.66 -10.78
N LYS A 158 15.06 16.00 -12.05
CA LYS A 158 14.03 16.95 -12.48
C LYS A 158 12.62 16.54 -12.08
N PHE A 159 12.38 15.26 -11.88
CA PHE A 159 11.06 14.75 -11.45
C PHE A 159 10.79 14.93 -9.96
N ASN A 160 11.77 15.40 -9.19
CA ASN A 160 11.52 15.76 -7.78
C ASN A 160 10.52 16.92 -7.63
N SER A 161 10.33 17.73 -8.66
CA SER A 161 9.28 18.75 -8.69
C SER A 161 7.85 18.21 -8.67
N TYR A 162 7.66 16.94 -9.02
CA TYR A 162 6.36 16.25 -9.00
C TYR A 162 6.10 15.46 -7.71
N ILE A 163 7.11 15.36 -6.84
CA ILE A 163 6.97 14.69 -5.55
C ILE A 163 6.21 15.62 -4.61
N SER A 164 5.17 15.07 -4.01
CA SER A 164 4.38 15.79 -3.01
C SER A 164 4.86 15.47 -1.60
N ASN A 165 4.72 16.42 -0.70
CA ASN A 165 4.94 16.18 0.73
C ASN A 165 3.61 16.13 1.50
N PRO A 166 3.59 15.55 2.71
CA PRO A 166 2.37 15.42 3.51
C PRO A 166 1.73 16.75 3.91
N ILE A 167 2.51 17.84 4.02
CA ILE A 167 1.99 19.16 4.38
C ILE A 167 1.17 19.73 3.22
N GLU A 168 1.72 19.69 2.00
CA GLU A 168 1.00 20.14 0.79
C GLU A 168 -0.29 19.33 0.57
N LEU A 169 -0.25 18.03 0.86
CA LEU A 169 -1.44 17.19 0.79
C LEU A 169 -2.49 17.61 1.82
N ARG A 170 -2.08 17.87 3.06
CA ARG A 170 -2.98 18.35 4.11
C ARG A 170 -3.68 19.63 3.65
N ASP A 171 -2.91 20.62 3.18
CA ASP A 171 -3.43 21.92 2.73
C ASP A 171 -4.38 21.78 1.52
N TYR A 172 -4.27 20.70 0.76
CA TYR A 172 -5.20 20.39 -0.34
C TYR A 172 -6.52 19.77 0.12
N VAL A 173 -6.50 18.98 1.20
CA VAL A 173 -7.68 18.21 1.64
C VAL A 173 -8.51 18.93 2.70
N GLU A 174 -7.92 19.87 3.43
CA GLU A 174 -8.59 20.77 4.39
C GLU A 174 -9.36 21.87 3.65
#